data_aa5dc9cbd44b7e8d4ee6556d7c47cb5d
#
_entry.id   aa5dc9cbd44b7e8d4ee6556d7c47cb5d
#
_cell.length_a   1.000
_cell.length_b   1.000
_cell.length_c   1.000
_cell.angle_alpha   90.00
_cell.angle_beta   90.00
_cell.angle_gamma   90.00
#
_symmetry.space_group_name_H-M   'P 1'
#
loop_
_entity.id
_entity.type
_entity.pdbx_description
1 polymer ?
#
loop_
_entity_poly.entity_id
_entity_poly.type
_entity_poly.pdbx_seq_one_letter_code
_entity_poly.pdbx_strand_id
1 'polypeptide(L)'
;MVGQKTPTALGTENIGKLLMQYAVPAIIAMTASSLYNMVDSIFIGHGVGTMAISGLALTFPLMNLAAAFGSLVGVGAATLISVKLGQKDYDTAQHVLGNVFVLNILLGVAFTVIVMAFLDPILYFFGGSDETVGYARDYMYIILLGNTITHLYLGLNAVLRSSGHPQKAMYATIATVIINTILDPVFIYGFGWGIRGAAIATIVAQIISLMWQLWIFSSKEELLHFHRGIFRLKRKIVFDSLAIGMSPFLMNMAACFIVILINQGLKKYGGDLAIGAFGIVNRLVFIIVMIVMGLNQGMQPIAGYNFGAKQYERVTKTLKLTIIYATGVTTFGFIIGMLFSDTVVGIFTSDAELIELSAKGLRIVVMFFPIIGFQMVTANFFQSIGMASKAIFLSLTRQMVVLLPCLLILPRFFGAAGVWYSMPISDLLASLIAGTMLVWQFRKFRVQAQGR
;
A
#
# COMPACT_ATOMS: atom_id res chain seq x y z
N MET A 1 -33.78 -20.83 3.12
CA MET A 1 -32.68 -19.89 2.91
C MET A 1 -31.72 -20.09 4.08
N VAL A 2 -30.62 -20.79 3.86
CA VAL A 2 -29.56 -20.96 4.85
C VAL A 2 -29.01 -19.55 5.10
N GLY A 3 -28.95 -19.13 6.37
CA GLY A 3 -28.59 -17.75 6.73
C GLY A 3 -27.21 -17.36 6.25
N GLN A 4 -27.15 -16.69 5.11
CA GLN A 4 -25.94 -16.01 4.64
C GLN A 4 -25.48 -15.03 5.71
N LYS A 5 -24.25 -15.14 6.17
CA LYS A 5 -23.67 -14.23 7.16
C LYS A 5 -23.52 -12.82 6.53
N THR A 6 -24.53 -12.00 6.65
CA THR A 6 -24.44 -10.60 6.26
C THR A 6 -23.48 -9.86 7.21
N PRO A 7 -22.64 -8.94 6.73
CA PRO A 7 -21.73 -8.17 7.58
C PRO A 7 -22.47 -7.06 8.34
N THR A 8 -23.62 -7.39 8.93
CA THR A 8 -24.45 -6.47 9.73
C THR A 8 -23.69 -5.87 10.92
N ALA A 9 -22.69 -6.59 11.43
CA ALA A 9 -21.81 -6.11 12.47
C ALA A 9 -21.14 -4.76 12.14
N LEU A 10 -20.82 -4.51 10.87
CA LEU A 10 -20.24 -3.23 10.41
C LEU A 10 -21.15 -2.04 10.70
N GLY A 11 -22.49 -2.25 10.67
CA GLY A 11 -23.48 -1.23 10.92
C GLY A 11 -24.00 -1.16 12.36
N THR A 12 -23.73 -2.16 13.20
CA THR A 12 -24.36 -2.31 14.52
C THR A 12 -23.39 -2.38 15.70
N GLU A 13 -22.21 -3.01 15.54
CA GLU A 13 -21.25 -3.14 16.62
C GLU A 13 -20.56 -1.83 16.98
N ASN A 14 -19.92 -1.81 18.16
CA ASN A 14 -19.14 -0.67 18.64
C ASN A 14 -17.99 -0.37 17.68
N ILE A 15 -17.85 0.89 17.26
CA ILE A 15 -16.85 1.32 16.26
C ILE A 15 -15.42 1.06 16.74
N GLY A 16 -15.11 1.29 18.00
CA GLY A 16 -13.76 1.05 18.54
C GLY A 16 -13.38 -0.43 18.46
N LYS A 17 -14.31 -1.33 18.82
CA LYS A 17 -14.13 -2.77 18.72
C LYS A 17 -13.96 -3.21 17.26
N LEU A 18 -14.84 -2.74 16.37
CA LEU A 18 -14.76 -3.02 14.94
C LEU A 18 -13.43 -2.56 14.34
N LEU A 19 -13.02 -1.33 14.65
CA LEU A 19 -11.78 -0.78 14.12
C LEU A 19 -10.58 -1.65 14.53
N MET A 20 -10.52 -2.12 15.78
CA MET A 20 -9.48 -3.04 16.21
C MET A 20 -9.56 -4.40 15.52
N GLN A 21 -10.76 -4.96 15.35
CA GLN A 21 -10.98 -6.23 14.66
C GLN A 21 -10.52 -6.22 13.20
N TYR A 22 -10.57 -5.06 12.53
CA TYR A 22 -10.17 -4.89 11.14
C TYR A 22 -8.74 -4.37 11.00
N ALA A 23 -8.33 -3.41 11.84
CA ALA A 23 -7.02 -2.79 11.76
C ALA A 23 -5.89 -3.70 12.24
N VAL A 24 -6.07 -4.42 13.35
CA VAL A 24 -5.02 -5.30 13.90
C VAL A 24 -4.62 -6.39 12.90
N PRO A 25 -5.55 -7.16 12.29
CA PRO A 25 -5.20 -8.10 11.23
C PRO A 25 -4.48 -7.45 10.05
N ALA A 26 -4.91 -6.25 9.63
CA ALA A 26 -4.29 -5.54 8.51
C ALA A 26 -2.86 -5.08 8.86
N ILE A 27 -2.62 -4.57 10.07
CA ILE A 27 -1.29 -4.17 10.55
C ILE A 27 -0.36 -5.39 10.60
N ILE A 28 -0.83 -6.51 11.16
CA ILE A 28 -0.05 -7.75 11.22
C ILE A 28 0.32 -8.23 9.81
N ALA A 29 -0.64 -8.24 8.88
CA ALA A 29 -0.42 -8.65 7.50
C ALA A 29 0.60 -7.76 6.78
N MET A 30 0.50 -6.44 6.94
CA MET A 30 1.43 -5.49 6.32
C MET A 30 2.83 -5.58 6.91
N THR A 31 2.94 -5.74 8.23
CA THR A 31 4.23 -5.92 8.91
C THR A 31 4.89 -7.23 8.47
N ALA A 32 4.14 -8.32 8.42
CA ALA A 32 4.64 -9.60 7.94
C ALA A 32 5.13 -9.54 6.49
N SER A 33 4.38 -8.86 5.61
CA SER A 33 4.79 -8.65 4.21
C SER A 33 6.07 -7.82 4.09
N SER A 34 6.27 -6.83 4.95
CA SER A 34 7.50 -6.03 4.95
C SER A 34 8.71 -6.84 5.41
N LEU A 35 8.55 -7.64 6.46
CA LEU A 35 9.61 -8.52 6.98
C LEU A 35 9.99 -9.59 5.96
N TYR A 36 9.01 -10.15 5.26
CA TYR A 36 9.25 -11.13 4.21
C TYR A 36 10.16 -10.59 3.09
N ASN A 37 9.93 -9.37 2.61
CA ASN A 37 10.79 -8.76 1.59
C ASN A 37 12.25 -8.60 2.06
N MET A 38 12.47 -8.39 3.35
CA MET A 38 13.82 -8.37 3.94
C MET A 38 14.44 -9.76 3.96
N VAL A 39 13.68 -10.76 4.38
CA VAL A 39 14.14 -12.17 4.47
C VAL A 39 14.50 -12.72 3.09
N ASP A 40 13.66 -12.47 2.08
CA ASP A 40 13.91 -12.85 0.69
C ASP A 40 15.22 -12.23 0.16
N SER A 41 15.46 -10.95 0.42
CA SER A 41 16.70 -10.27 0.06
C SER A 41 17.92 -10.87 0.76
N ILE A 42 17.78 -11.31 2.02
CA ILE A 42 18.86 -11.97 2.77
C ILE A 42 19.20 -13.32 2.14
N PHE A 43 18.20 -14.14 1.82
CA PHE A 43 18.43 -15.43 1.16
C PHE A 43 19.09 -15.28 -0.21
N ILE A 44 18.64 -14.32 -1.03
CA ILE A 44 19.27 -14.04 -2.33
C ILE A 44 20.72 -13.58 -2.14
N GLY A 45 20.97 -12.68 -1.19
CA GLY A 45 22.31 -12.15 -0.92
C GLY A 45 23.32 -13.22 -0.53
N HIS A 46 22.94 -14.12 0.37
CA HIS A 46 23.79 -15.21 0.84
C HIS A 46 23.90 -16.37 -0.16
N GLY A 47 22.83 -16.62 -0.93
CA GLY A 47 22.77 -17.78 -1.82
C GLY A 47 23.26 -17.55 -3.24
N VAL A 48 23.15 -16.32 -3.73
CA VAL A 48 23.50 -15.99 -5.13
C VAL A 48 24.63 -14.96 -5.20
N GLY A 49 24.68 -14.03 -4.25
CA GLY A 49 25.75 -13.05 -4.13
C GLY A 49 25.32 -11.59 -4.32
N THR A 50 26.26 -10.68 -4.19
CA THR A 50 26.02 -9.22 -4.19
C THR A 50 25.48 -8.69 -5.52
N MET A 51 25.90 -9.27 -6.65
CA MET A 51 25.39 -8.86 -7.97
C MET A 51 23.92 -9.22 -8.16
N ALA A 52 23.47 -10.32 -7.55
CA ALA A 52 22.06 -10.69 -7.55
C ALA A 52 21.20 -9.73 -6.72
N ILE A 53 21.71 -9.24 -5.58
CA ILE A 53 21.03 -8.20 -4.78
C ILE A 53 20.92 -6.90 -5.59
N SER A 54 21.97 -6.51 -6.28
CA SER A 54 21.98 -5.34 -7.16
C SER A 54 20.96 -5.51 -8.31
N GLY A 55 20.92 -6.69 -8.91
CA GLY A 55 19.92 -7.05 -9.92
C GLY A 55 18.49 -6.99 -9.35
N LEU A 56 18.26 -7.52 -8.14
CA LEU A 56 16.97 -7.44 -7.47
C LEU A 56 16.56 -5.98 -7.22
N ALA A 57 17.49 -5.12 -6.82
CA ALA A 57 17.20 -3.70 -6.59
C ALA A 57 16.67 -2.99 -7.83
N LEU A 58 17.14 -3.37 -9.03
CA LEU A 58 16.64 -2.83 -10.31
C LEU A 58 15.17 -3.22 -10.58
N THR A 59 14.69 -4.30 -9.98
CA THR A 59 13.31 -4.78 -10.18
C THR A 59 12.29 -4.04 -9.33
N PHE A 60 12.70 -3.37 -8.24
CA PHE A 60 11.80 -2.70 -7.31
C PHE A 60 10.84 -1.70 -7.96
N PRO A 61 11.26 -0.80 -8.86
CA PRO A 61 10.33 0.12 -9.52
C PRO A 61 9.26 -0.60 -10.33
N LEU A 62 9.63 -1.68 -11.04
CA LEU A 62 8.68 -2.49 -11.81
C LEU A 62 7.72 -3.26 -10.90
N MET A 63 8.19 -3.81 -9.79
CA MET A 63 7.36 -4.50 -8.82
C MET A 63 6.37 -3.54 -8.15
N ASN A 64 6.82 -2.34 -7.82
CA ASN A 64 5.94 -1.29 -7.28
C ASN A 64 4.90 -0.85 -8.29
N LEU A 65 5.27 -0.73 -9.55
CA LEU A 65 4.34 -0.41 -10.63
C LEU A 65 3.30 -1.54 -10.81
N ALA A 66 3.71 -2.80 -10.82
CA ALA A 66 2.82 -3.95 -10.87
C ALA A 66 1.84 -3.96 -9.68
N ALA A 67 2.35 -3.73 -8.47
CA ALA A 67 1.52 -3.63 -7.26
C ALA A 67 0.54 -2.46 -7.32
N ALA A 68 0.94 -1.33 -7.92
CA ALA A 68 0.05 -0.18 -8.13
C ALA A 68 -1.14 -0.53 -9.03
N PHE A 69 -0.93 -1.28 -10.11
CA PHE A 69 -2.01 -1.78 -10.97
C PHE A 69 -2.92 -2.78 -10.25
N GLY A 70 -2.36 -3.68 -9.45
CA GLY A 70 -3.15 -4.58 -8.59
C GLY A 70 -4.01 -3.81 -7.58
N SER A 71 -3.46 -2.76 -6.97
CA SER A 71 -4.18 -1.87 -6.05
C SER A 71 -5.26 -1.06 -6.73
N LEU A 72 -5.06 -0.65 -7.98
CA LEU A 72 -6.05 0.08 -8.78
C LEU A 72 -7.38 -0.66 -8.83
N VAL A 73 -7.34 -1.95 -9.09
CA VAL A 73 -8.54 -2.79 -9.14
C VAL A 73 -9.00 -3.19 -7.74
N GLY A 74 -8.09 -3.73 -6.92
CA GLY A 74 -8.43 -4.33 -5.63
C GLY A 74 -9.00 -3.33 -4.63
N VAL A 75 -8.36 -2.19 -4.45
CA VAL A 75 -8.79 -1.17 -3.48
C VAL A 75 -10.06 -0.47 -3.95
N GLY A 76 -10.16 -0.17 -5.24
CA GLY A 76 -11.36 0.45 -5.81
C GLY A 76 -12.61 -0.42 -5.64
N ALA A 77 -12.47 -1.68 -5.97
CA ALA A 77 -13.54 -2.65 -5.83
C ALA A 77 -13.91 -2.94 -4.37
N ALA A 78 -12.93 -3.06 -3.47
CA ALA A 78 -13.17 -3.26 -2.05
C ALA A 78 -13.99 -2.11 -1.44
N THR A 79 -13.68 -0.88 -1.82
CA THR A 79 -14.48 0.30 -1.43
C THR A 79 -15.90 0.22 -1.99
N LEU A 80 -16.04 -0.07 -3.27
CA LEU A 80 -17.35 -0.15 -3.91
C LEU A 80 -18.21 -1.25 -3.27
N ILE A 81 -17.63 -2.43 -3.00
CA ILE A 81 -18.31 -3.52 -2.28
C ILE A 81 -18.79 -3.04 -0.90
N SER A 82 -17.91 -2.42 -0.10
CA SER A 82 -18.29 -1.94 1.24
C SER A 82 -19.47 -0.98 1.20
N VAL A 83 -19.46 -0.01 0.28
CA VAL A 83 -20.56 0.95 0.09
C VAL A 83 -21.86 0.24 -0.36
N LYS A 84 -21.75 -0.70 -1.30
CA LYS A 84 -22.90 -1.45 -1.81
C LYS A 84 -23.53 -2.37 -0.77
N LEU A 85 -22.71 -3.02 0.05
CA LEU A 85 -23.19 -3.81 1.19
C LEU A 85 -23.93 -2.94 2.21
N GLY A 86 -23.45 -1.73 2.47
CA GLY A 86 -24.16 -0.76 3.32
C GLY A 86 -25.49 -0.29 2.73
N GLN A 87 -25.57 -0.16 1.41
CA GLN A 87 -26.81 0.13 0.67
C GLN A 87 -27.76 -1.06 0.60
N LYS A 88 -27.33 -2.25 1.05
CA LYS A 88 -28.03 -3.53 0.87
C LYS A 88 -28.20 -3.93 -0.61
N ASP A 89 -27.38 -3.37 -1.50
CA ASP A 89 -27.33 -3.69 -2.93
C ASP A 89 -26.37 -4.88 -3.14
N TYR A 90 -26.83 -6.06 -2.71
CA TYR A 90 -26.03 -7.29 -2.74
C TYR A 90 -25.78 -7.77 -4.17
N ASP A 91 -26.70 -7.52 -5.09
CA ASP A 91 -26.52 -7.89 -6.50
C ASP A 91 -25.35 -7.14 -7.14
N THR A 92 -25.30 -5.82 -6.94
CA THR A 92 -24.16 -5.03 -7.43
C THR A 92 -22.86 -5.44 -6.75
N ALA A 93 -22.85 -5.66 -5.42
CA ALA A 93 -21.67 -6.12 -4.70
C ALA A 93 -21.15 -7.45 -5.25
N GLN A 94 -22.05 -8.37 -5.58
CA GLN A 94 -21.75 -9.66 -6.19
C GLN A 94 -21.11 -9.49 -7.59
N HIS A 95 -21.66 -8.61 -8.42
CA HIS A 95 -21.08 -8.30 -9.73
C HIS A 95 -19.71 -7.62 -9.63
N VAL A 96 -19.46 -6.81 -8.58
CA VAL A 96 -18.15 -6.23 -8.34
C VAL A 96 -17.10 -7.33 -8.10
N LEU A 97 -17.43 -8.37 -7.32
CA LEU A 97 -16.52 -9.52 -7.13
C LEU A 97 -16.12 -10.17 -8.47
N GLY A 98 -17.09 -10.43 -9.35
CA GLY A 98 -16.80 -11.01 -10.66
C GLY A 98 -16.00 -10.06 -11.57
N ASN A 99 -16.33 -8.77 -11.53
CA ASN A 99 -15.58 -7.75 -12.31
C ASN A 99 -14.14 -7.58 -11.82
N VAL A 100 -13.89 -7.65 -10.50
CA VAL A 100 -12.51 -7.67 -9.93
C VAL A 100 -11.71 -8.82 -10.49
N PHE A 101 -12.31 -10.01 -10.51
CA PHE A 101 -11.65 -11.20 -11.01
C PHE A 101 -11.22 -11.03 -12.48
N VAL A 102 -12.15 -10.60 -13.34
CA VAL A 102 -11.88 -10.42 -14.78
C VAL A 102 -10.90 -9.26 -15.02
N LEU A 103 -11.07 -8.11 -14.33
CA LEU A 103 -10.19 -6.95 -14.49
C LEU A 103 -8.75 -7.25 -14.06
N ASN A 104 -8.54 -7.99 -12.97
CA ASN A 104 -7.19 -8.39 -12.54
C ASN A 104 -6.52 -9.30 -13.56
N ILE A 105 -7.28 -10.20 -14.21
CA ILE A 105 -6.74 -11.02 -15.29
C ILE A 105 -6.36 -10.14 -16.49
N LEU A 106 -7.26 -9.28 -16.94
CA LEU A 106 -7.02 -8.43 -18.13
C LEU A 106 -5.84 -7.48 -17.91
N LEU A 107 -5.80 -6.77 -16.80
CA LEU A 107 -4.72 -5.83 -16.48
C LEU A 107 -3.42 -6.56 -16.17
N GLY A 108 -3.48 -7.71 -15.48
CA GLY A 108 -2.31 -8.52 -15.19
C GLY A 108 -1.65 -9.06 -16.47
N VAL A 109 -2.45 -9.61 -17.39
CA VAL A 109 -1.95 -10.09 -18.69
C VAL A 109 -1.43 -8.93 -19.55
N ALA A 110 -2.18 -7.82 -19.65
CA ALA A 110 -1.76 -6.65 -20.43
C ALA A 110 -0.44 -6.07 -19.90
N PHE A 111 -0.31 -5.90 -18.57
CA PHE A 111 0.93 -5.44 -17.95
C PHE A 111 2.09 -6.39 -18.23
N THR A 112 1.87 -7.70 -18.06
CA THR A 112 2.88 -8.73 -18.34
C THR A 112 3.38 -8.65 -19.79
N VAL A 113 2.48 -8.63 -20.75
CA VAL A 113 2.84 -8.59 -22.19
C VAL A 113 3.62 -7.32 -22.52
N ILE A 114 3.14 -6.16 -22.07
CA ILE A 114 3.80 -4.87 -22.33
C ILE A 114 5.19 -4.82 -21.69
N VAL A 115 5.30 -5.17 -20.40
CA VAL A 115 6.58 -5.08 -19.69
C VAL A 115 7.57 -6.13 -20.19
N MET A 116 7.13 -7.35 -20.51
CA MET A 116 8.02 -8.37 -21.12
C MET A 116 8.59 -7.94 -22.45
N ALA A 117 7.80 -7.27 -23.29
CA ALA A 117 8.24 -6.78 -24.58
C ALA A 117 9.36 -5.74 -24.49
N PHE A 118 9.40 -4.95 -23.41
CA PHE A 118 10.32 -3.85 -23.19
C PHE A 118 11.21 -4.05 -21.94
N LEU A 119 11.34 -5.27 -21.42
CA LEU A 119 11.98 -5.53 -20.13
C LEU A 119 13.43 -5.06 -20.10
N ASP A 120 14.24 -5.43 -21.08
CA ASP A 120 15.65 -5.06 -21.11
C ASP A 120 15.86 -3.54 -21.20
N PRO A 121 15.21 -2.80 -22.14
CA PRO A 121 15.28 -1.34 -22.14
C PRO A 121 14.88 -0.69 -20.82
N ILE A 122 13.85 -1.23 -20.16
CA ILE A 122 13.39 -0.71 -18.87
C ILE A 122 14.44 -0.93 -17.77
N LEU A 123 15.04 -2.12 -17.71
CA LEU A 123 16.06 -2.44 -16.71
C LEU A 123 17.33 -1.58 -16.90
N TYR A 124 17.77 -1.36 -18.13
CA TYR A 124 18.87 -0.44 -18.42
C TYR A 124 18.52 1.01 -18.08
N PHE A 125 17.27 1.43 -18.35
CA PHE A 125 16.80 2.77 -17.97
C PHE A 125 16.83 3.00 -16.45
N PHE A 126 16.59 1.94 -15.66
CA PHE A 126 16.71 2.01 -14.19
C PHE A 126 18.14 1.91 -13.67
N GLY A 127 19.13 1.93 -14.55
CA GLY A 127 20.55 1.98 -14.19
C GLY A 127 21.22 0.60 -14.14
N GLY A 128 20.64 -0.41 -14.80
CA GLY A 128 21.24 -1.72 -14.92
C GLY A 128 22.53 -1.69 -15.75
N SER A 129 23.50 -2.50 -15.33
CA SER A 129 24.73 -2.82 -16.07
C SER A 129 24.60 -4.19 -16.73
N ASP A 130 25.50 -4.50 -17.68
CA ASP A 130 25.53 -5.83 -18.32
C ASP A 130 25.70 -6.98 -17.31
N GLU A 131 26.30 -6.71 -16.14
CA GLU A 131 26.48 -7.68 -15.07
C GLU A 131 25.21 -7.89 -14.23
N THR A 132 24.41 -6.84 -14.00
CA THR A 132 23.24 -6.87 -13.11
C THR A 132 21.92 -7.14 -13.82
N VAL A 133 21.78 -6.72 -15.09
CA VAL A 133 20.55 -6.91 -15.88
C VAL A 133 20.21 -8.38 -16.07
N GLY A 134 21.20 -9.27 -16.17
CA GLY A 134 20.96 -10.71 -16.28
C GLY A 134 20.17 -11.27 -15.09
N TYR A 135 20.58 -10.92 -13.86
CA TYR A 135 19.87 -11.32 -12.63
C TYR A 135 18.47 -10.69 -12.52
N ALA A 136 18.37 -9.41 -12.83
CA ALA A 136 17.08 -8.71 -12.83
C ALA A 136 16.10 -9.30 -13.84
N ARG A 137 16.58 -9.62 -15.05
CA ARG A 137 15.79 -10.28 -16.10
C ARG A 137 15.29 -11.64 -15.66
N ASP A 138 16.17 -12.49 -15.14
CA ASP A 138 15.84 -13.83 -14.69
C ASP A 138 14.77 -13.83 -13.61
N TYR A 139 14.85 -12.91 -12.67
CA TYR A 139 13.85 -12.71 -11.63
C TYR A 139 12.53 -12.19 -12.21
N MET A 140 12.60 -11.12 -13.01
CA MET A 140 11.41 -10.44 -13.52
C MET A 140 10.61 -11.27 -14.51
N TYR A 141 11.23 -12.11 -15.33
CA TYR A 141 10.48 -13.00 -16.23
C TYR A 141 9.53 -13.89 -15.46
N ILE A 142 9.97 -14.47 -14.35
CA ILE A 142 9.14 -15.36 -13.53
C ILE A 142 8.06 -14.57 -12.80
N ILE A 143 8.41 -13.43 -12.21
CA ILE A 143 7.45 -12.54 -11.53
C ILE A 143 6.38 -12.05 -12.52
N LEU A 144 6.75 -11.66 -13.73
CA LEU A 144 5.80 -11.21 -14.75
C LEU A 144 4.88 -12.33 -15.23
N LEU A 145 5.38 -13.54 -15.42
CA LEU A 145 4.54 -14.70 -15.73
C LEU A 145 3.51 -14.97 -14.63
N GLY A 146 3.91 -14.78 -13.37
CA GLY A 146 3.03 -14.90 -12.21
C GLY A 146 2.22 -13.65 -11.86
N ASN A 147 2.40 -12.53 -12.58
CA ASN A 147 1.82 -11.24 -12.22
C ASN A 147 0.29 -11.25 -12.17
N THR A 148 -0.37 -11.98 -13.06
CA THR A 148 -1.83 -12.17 -13.03
C THR A 148 -2.28 -12.84 -11.74
N ILE A 149 -1.51 -13.82 -11.24
CA ILE A 149 -1.75 -14.50 -9.96
C ILE A 149 -1.61 -13.50 -8.82
N THR A 150 -0.56 -12.68 -8.83
CA THR A 150 -0.33 -11.62 -7.84
C THR A 150 -1.50 -10.63 -7.81
N HIS A 151 -1.97 -10.17 -8.97
CA HIS A 151 -3.10 -9.24 -9.06
C HIS A 151 -4.39 -9.87 -8.51
N LEU A 152 -4.69 -11.11 -8.88
CA LEU A 152 -5.86 -11.84 -8.37
C LEU A 152 -5.78 -12.03 -6.86
N TYR A 153 -4.62 -12.47 -6.36
CA TYR A 153 -4.37 -12.67 -4.93
C TYR A 153 -4.59 -11.37 -4.13
N LEU A 154 -4.00 -10.25 -4.57
CA LEU A 154 -4.15 -8.96 -3.91
C LEU A 154 -5.58 -8.42 -4.01
N GLY A 155 -6.20 -8.54 -5.17
CA GLY A 155 -7.59 -8.09 -5.40
C GLY A 155 -8.59 -8.84 -4.56
N LEU A 156 -8.54 -10.17 -4.54
CA LEU A 156 -9.43 -10.99 -3.72
C LEU A 156 -9.16 -10.84 -2.22
N ASN A 157 -7.91 -10.58 -1.81
CA ASN A 157 -7.58 -10.26 -0.43
C ASN A 157 -8.29 -8.96 0.04
N ALA A 158 -8.30 -7.92 -0.81
CA ALA A 158 -9.02 -6.69 -0.53
C ALA A 158 -10.54 -6.91 -0.45
N VAL A 159 -11.09 -7.76 -1.31
CA VAL A 159 -12.51 -8.15 -1.27
C VAL A 159 -12.85 -8.93 0.00
N LEU A 160 -11.99 -9.84 0.47
CA LEU A 160 -12.21 -10.55 1.75
C LEU A 160 -12.36 -9.58 2.92
N ARG A 161 -11.52 -8.56 3.01
CA ARG A 161 -11.64 -7.54 4.06
C ARG A 161 -12.96 -6.77 3.96
N SER A 162 -13.30 -6.32 2.76
CA SER A 162 -14.51 -5.51 2.53
C SER A 162 -15.81 -6.31 2.69
N SER A 163 -15.76 -7.63 2.51
CA SER A 163 -16.91 -8.53 2.71
C SER A 163 -17.11 -9.02 4.16
N GLY A 164 -16.30 -8.50 5.11
CA GLY A 164 -16.46 -8.84 6.52
C GLY A 164 -15.49 -9.90 7.06
N HIS A 165 -14.45 -10.27 6.29
CA HIS A 165 -13.50 -11.32 6.67
C HIS A 165 -12.04 -10.81 6.80
N PRO A 166 -11.75 -9.83 7.69
CA PRO A 166 -10.40 -9.28 7.84
C PRO A 166 -9.39 -10.33 8.31
N GLN A 167 -9.80 -11.27 9.17
CA GLN A 167 -8.94 -12.35 9.65
C GLN A 167 -8.57 -13.33 8.53
N LYS A 168 -9.52 -13.70 7.66
CA LYS A 168 -9.22 -14.58 6.50
C LYS A 168 -8.24 -13.88 5.55
N ALA A 169 -8.39 -12.57 5.33
CA ALA A 169 -7.45 -11.78 4.53
C ALA A 169 -6.03 -11.78 5.15
N MET A 170 -5.93 -11.60 6.47
CA MET A 170 -4.66 -11.70 7.20
C MET A 170 -4.05 -13.09 7.08
N TYR A 171 -4.82 -14.15 7.29
CA TYR A 171 -4.33 -15.53 7.18
C TYR A 171 -3.80 -15.84 5.77
N ALA A 172 -4.47 -15.37 4.72
CA ALA A 172 -3.97 -15.50 3.35
C ALA A 172 -2.59 -14.86 3.19
N THR A 173 -2.40 -13.66 3.72
CA THR A 173 -1.13 -12.93 3.64
C THR A 173 -0.04 -13.63 4.47
N ILE A 174 -0.34 -14.02 5.72
CA ILE A 174 0.62 -14.72 6.58
C ILE A 174 1.00 -16.07 5.99
N ALA A 175 0.04 -16.82 5.44
CA ALA A 175 0.33 -18.09 4.76
C ALA A 175 1.29 -17.88 3.59
N THR A 176 1.07 -16.85 2.76
CA THR A 176 1.98 -16.50 1.67
C THR A 176 3.39 -16.23 2.18
N VAL A 177 3.52 -15.44 3.25
CA VAL A 177 4.82 -15.10 3.86
C VAL A 177 5.53 -16.36 4.39
N ILE A 178 4.83 -17.19 5.14
CA ILE A 178 5.39 -18.42 5.74
C ILE A 178 5.82 -19.39 4.63
N ILE A 179 4.95 -19.67 3.67
CA ILE A 179 5.23 -20.61 2.57
C ILE A 179 6.42 -20.12 1.76
N ASN A 180 6.46 -18.84 1.42
CA ASN A 180 7.58 -18.26 0.68
C ASN A 180 8.89 -18.36 1.47
N THR A 181 8.91 -17.99 2.76
CA THR A 181 10.09 -18.09 3.63
C THR A 181 10.63 -19.51 3.74
N ILE A 182 9.75 -20.52 3.69
CA ILE A 182 10.16 -21.93 3.68
C ILE A 182 10.68 -22.36 2.32
N LEU A 183 10.04 -21.93 1.23
CA LEU A 183 10.40 -22.31 -0.13
C LEU A 183 11.66 -21.62 -0.65
N ASP A 184 11.97 -20.40 -0.20
CA ASP A 184 13.17 -19.66 -0.62
C ASP A 184 14.45 -20.47 -0.44
N PRO A 185 14.81 -20.95 0.77
CA PRO A 185 16.02 -21.74 0.94
C PRO A 185 15.98 -23.06 0.17
N VAL A 186 14.81 -23.68 0.02
CA VAL A 186 14.67 -24.93 -0.74
C VAL A 186 14.99 -24.71 -2.22
N PHE A 187 14.45 -23.67 -2.82
CA PHE A 187 14.65 -23.40 -4.26
C PHE A 187 15.96 -22.71 -4.57
N ILE A 188 16.42 -21.80 -3.70
CA ILE A 188 17.69 -21.08 -3.89
C ILE A 188 18.89 -22.01 -3.66
N TYR A 189 18.91 -22.71 -2.51
CA TYR A 189 20.04 -23.55 -2.09
C TYR A 189 19.85 -25.02 -2.43
N GLY A 190 18.67 -25.59 -2.12
CA GLY A 190 18.39 -27.02 -2.28
C GLY A 190 18.39 -27.45 -3.75
N PHE A 191 17.70 -26.72 -4.61
CA PHE A 191 17.69 -26.98 -6.06
C PHE A 191 18.74 -26.17 -6.84
N GLY A 192 19.39 -25.22 -6.20
CA GLY A 192 20.43 -24.41 -6.85
C GLY A 192 19.90 -23.45 -7.92
N TRP A 193 18.63 -23.08 -7.85
CA TRP A 193 17.99 -22.20 -8.86
C TRP A 193 18.33 -20.71 -8.68
N GLY A 194 19.05 -20.36 -7.62
CA GLY A 194 19.48 -18.98 -7.36
C GLY A 194 18.32 -17.98 -7.34
N ILE A 195 18.50 -16.84 -7.99
CA ILE A 195 17.48 -15.76 -8.00
C ILE A 195 16.16 -16.17 -8.66
N ARG A 196 16.20 -17.09 -9.62
CA ARG A 196 15.00 -17.69 -10.21
C ARG A 196 14.21 -18.48 -9.18
N GLY A 197 14.91 -19.17 -8.28
CA GLY A 197 14.30 -19.90 -7.18
C GLY A 197 13.48 -19.02 -6.24
N ALA A 198 14.01 -17.85 -5.88
CA ALA A 198 13.29 -16.85 -5.09
C ALA A 198 12.00 -16.37 -5.79
N ALA A 199 12.08 -16.06 -7.08
CA ALA A 199 10.91 -15.65 -7.85
C ALA A 199 9.85 -16.77 -7.93
N ILE A 200 10.25 -18.01 -8.15
CA ILE A 200 9.35 -19.17 -8.18
C ILE A 200 8.72 -19.39 -6.80
N ALA A 201 9.48 -19.30 -5.72
CA ALA A 201 8.96 -19.41 -4.35
C ALA A 201 7.87 -18.40 -4.06
N THR A 202 8.07 -17.13 -4.47
CA THR A 202 7.07 -16.07 -4.35
C THR A 202 5.78 -16.43 -5.09
N ILE A 203 5.86 -16.82 -6.35
CA ILE A 203 4.67 -17.15 -7.15
C ILE A 203 3.96 -18.39 -6.63
N VAL A 204 4.69 -19.43 -6.24
CA VAL A 204 4.09 -20.66 -5.66
C VAL A 204 3.35 -20.35 -4.37
N ALA A 205 3.94 -19.54 -3.48
CA ALA A 205 3.28 -19.12 -2.24
C ALA A 205 1.99 -18.35 -2.53
N GLN A 206 1.99 -17.47 -3.51
CA GLN A 206 0.80 -16.71 -3.93
C GLN A 206 -0.25 -17.62 -4.59
N ILE A 207 0.14 -18.60 -5.38
CA ILE A 207 -0.79 -19.58 -5.97
C ILE A 207 -1.53 -20.34 -4.87
N ILE A 208 -0.83 -20.85 -3.86
CA ILE A 208 -1.42 -21.60 -2.76
C ILE A 208 -2.43 -20.75 -2.00
N SER A 209 -2.06 -19.51 -1.68
CA SER A 209 -2.95 -18.58 -0.98
C SER A 209 -4.13 -18.14 -1.87
N LEU A 210 -3.92 -17.94 -3.16
CA LEU A 210 -4.98 -17.65 -4.12
C LEU A 210 -5.98 -18.83 -4.22
N MET A 211 -5.50 -20.06 -4.30
CA MET A 211 -6.37 -21.25 -4.32
C MET A 211 -7.26 -21.30 -3.09
N TRP A 212 -6.72 -21.00 -1.91
CA TRP A 212 -7.51 -20.91 -0.69
C TRP A 212 -8.56 -19.78 -0.74
N GLN A 213 -8.21 -18.59 -1.25
CA GLN A 213 -9.17 -17.50 -1.45
C GLN A 213 -10.29 -17.87 -2.44
N LEU A 214 -9.93 -18.53 -3.56
CA LEU A 214 -10.89 -19.01 -4.54
C LEU A 214 -11.82 -20.05 -3.94
N TRP A 215 -11.32 -20.94 -3.08
CA TRP A 215 -12.13 -21.91 -2.36
C TRP A 215 -13.14 -21.22 -1.43
N ILE A 216 -12.74 -20.16 -0.70
CA ILE A 216 -13.65 -19.38 0.15
C ILE A 216 -14.78 -18.79 -0.70
N PHE A 217 -14.44 -18.11 -1.80
CA PHE A 217 -15.45 -17.48 -2.67
C PHE A 217 -16.26 -18.49 -3.51
N SER A 218 -15.88 -19.75 -3.53
CA SER A 218 -16.68 -20.82 -4.16
C SER A 218 -17.78 -21.35 -3.24
N SER A 219 -17.72 -21.06 -1.94
CA SER A 219 -18.73 -21.48 -0.97
C SER A 219 -20.00 -20.64 -1.11
N LYS A 220 -21.14 -21.31 -1.27
CA LYS A 220 -22.46 -20.66 -1.32
C LYS A 220 -22.94 -20.13 0.04
N GLU A 221 -22.23 -20.45 1.11
CA GLU A 221 -22.49 -19.93 2.46
C GLU A 221 -22.03 -18.48 2.61
N GLU A 222 -21.05 -18.07 1.81
CA GLU A 222 -20.56 -16.70 1.80
C GLU A 222 -21.55 -15.80 1.05
N LEU A 223 -21.74 -14.58 1.56
CA LEU A 223 -22.61 -13.59 0.93
C LEU A 223 -22.14 -13.27 -0.48
N LEU A 224 -20.84 -13.03 -0.64
CA LEU A 224 -20.20 -12.84 -1.93
C LEU A 224 -19.54 -14.15 -2.35
N HIS A 225 -20.04 -14.77 -3.41
CA HIS A 225 -19.51 -16.02 -3.94
C HIS A 225 -19.56 -16.07 -5.46
N PHE A 226 -18.72 -16.90 -6.04
CA PHE A 226 -18.69 -17.08 -7.49
C PHE A 226 -19.91 -17.84 -8.00
N HIS A 227 -20.61 -17.27 -8.98
CA HIS A 227 -21.66 -17.91 -9.74
C HIS A 227 -21.68 -17.43 -11.19
N ARG A 228 -22.37 -18.16 -12.04
CA ARG A 228 -22.48 -17.79 -13.46
C ARG A 228 -23.19 -16.42 -13.59
N GLY A 229 -22.64 -15.57 -14.46
CA GLY A 229 -23.22 -14.25 -14.76
C GLY A 229 -22.52 -13.06 -14.10
N ILE A 230 -21.80 -13.25 -12.97
CA ILE A 230 -21.10 -12.12 -12.32
C ILE A 230 -19.83 -11.67 -13.06
N PHE A 231 -19.26 -12.54 -13.89
CA PHE A 231 -18.02 -12.26 -14.63
C PHE A 231 -18.22 -11.34 -15.83
N ARG A 232 -19.46 -11.03 -16.18
CA ARG A 232 -19.73 -10.07 -17.24
C ARG A 232 -19.36 -8.66 -16.76
N LEU A 233 -18.44 -8.01 -17.48
CA LEU A 233 -18.02 -6.66 -17.18
C LEU A 233 -19.19 -5.68 -17.35
N LYS A 234 -19.53 -4.97 -16.28
CA LYS A 234 -20.51 -3.88 -16.29
C LYS A 234 -19.77 -2.54 -16.32
N ARG A 235 -19.92 -1.76 -17.40
CA ARG A 235 -19.21 -0.51 -17.63
C ARG A 235 -19.19 0.42 -16.39
N LYS A 236 -20.33 0.56 -15.72
CA LYS A 236 -20.44 1.40 -14.52
C LYS A 236 -19.59 0.88 -13.37
N ILE A 237 -19.62 -0.43 -13.09
CA ILE A 237 -18.83 -1.06 -12.03
C ILE A 237 -17.33 -0.92 -12.34
N VAL A 238 -16.93 -1.16 -13.59
CA VAL A 238 -15.53 -1.01 -14.03
C VAL A 238 -15.07 0.43 -13.82
N PHE A 239 -15.85 1.40 -14.30
CA PHE A 239 -15.49 2.80 -14.17
C PHE A 239 -15.41 3.25 -12.70
N ASP A 240 -16.42 2.93 -11.88
CA ASP A 240 -16.45 3.31 -10.47
C ASP A 240 -15.29 2.68 -9.69
N SER A 241 -15.00 1.40 -9.92
CA SER A 241 -13.88 0.71 -9.28
C SER A 241 -12.53 1.32 -9.65
N LEU A 242 -12.30 1.55 -10.95
CA LEU A 242 -11.05 2.14 -11.43
C LEU A 242 -10.90 3.60 -10.98
N ALA A 243 -11.98 4.38 -10.98
CA ALA A 243 -11.96 5.77 -10.52
C ALA A 243 -11.55 5.88 -9.03
N ILE A 244 -12.11 5.02 -8.16
CA ILE A 244 -11.75 4.98 -6.74
C ILE A 244 -10.31 4.49 -6.57
N GLY A 245 -9.92 3.43 -7.26
CA GLY A 245 -8.57 2.86 -7.20
C GLY A 245 -7.49 3.74 -7.82
N MET A 246 -7.86 4.75 -8.61
CA MET A 246 -6.91 5.71 -9.19
C MET A 246 -6.16 6.50 -8.11
N SER A 247 -6.78 6.75 -6.94
CA SER A 247 -6.12 7.46 -5.84
C SER A 247 -4.86 6.74 -5.33
N PRO A 248 -4.91 5.48 -4.85
CA PRO A 248 -3.70 4.78 -4.42
C PRO A 248 -2.74 4.48 -5.58
N PHE A 249 -3.26 4.27 -6.79
CA PHE A 249 -2.41 4.09 -7.98
C PHE A 249 -1.54 5.32 -8.23
N LEU A 250 -2.13 6.50 -8.36
CA LEU A 250 -1.40 7.74 -8.60
C LEU A 250 -0.49 8.12 -7.43
N MET A 251 -0.90 7.82 -6.19
CA MET A 251 -0.06 8.02 -5.02
C MET A 251 1.22 7.17 -5.08
N ASN A 252 1.12 5.89 -5.43
CA ASN A 252 2.28 5.02 -5.57
C ASN A 252 3.20 5.46 -6.72
N MET A 253 2.63 5.85 -7.86
CA MET A 253 3.40 6.38 -9.00
C MET A 253 4.14 7.66 -8.60
N ALA A 254 3.46 8.58 -7.95
CA ALA A 254 4.05 9.82 -7.47
C ALA A 254 5.15 9.57 -6.44
N ALA A 255 4.95 8.61 -5.51
CA ALA A 255 5.96 8.24 -4.53
C ALA A 255 7.25 7.72 -5.17
N CYS A 256 7.15 6.86 -6.19
CA CYS A 256 8.32 6.37 -6.94
C CYS A 256 9.08 7.53 -7.60
N PHE A 257 8.36 8.44 -8.25
CA PHE A 257 8.96 9.61 -8.91
C PHE A 257 9.63 10.55 -7.90
N ILE A 258 9.00 10.81 -6.77
CA ILE A 258 9.54 11.67 -5.70
C ILE A 258 10.82 11.08 -5.11
N VAL A 259 10.89 9.77 -4.87
CA VAL A 259 12.12 9.13 -4.35
C VAL A 259 13.29 9.31 -5.32
N ILE A 260 13.05 9.22 -6.62
CA ILE A 260 14.09 9.48 -7.63
C ILE A 260 14.59 10.93 -7.51
N LEU A 261 13.69 11.91 -7.40
CA LEU A 261 14.06 13.33 -7.27
C LEU A 261 14.81 13.62 -5.96
N ILE A 262 14.39 13.01 -4.86
CA ILE A 262 15.08 13.12 -3.56
C ILE A 262 16.52 12.60 -3.70
N ASN A 263 16.69 11.41 -4.27
CA ASN A 263 18.01 10.81 -4.45
C ASN A 263 18.90 11.66 -5.36
N GLN A 264 18.36 12.19 -6.47
CA GLN A 264 19.08 13.08 -7.37
C GLN A 264 19.49 14.39 -6.66
N GLY A 265 18.58 14.99 -5.90
CA GLY A 265 18.85 16.19 -5.12
C GLY A 265 19.92 15.97 -4.06
N LEU A 266 19.81 14.88 -3.28
CA LEU A 266 20.78 14.51 -2.26
C LEU A 266 22.15 14.19 -2.87
N LYS A 267 22.21 13.48 -4.00
CA LYS A 267 23.45 13.21 -4.72
C LYS A 267 24.15 14.48 -5.14
N LYS A 268 23.40 15.41 -5.72
CA LYS A 268 23.94 16.69 -6.23
C LYS A 268 24.51 17.59 -5.14
N TYR A 269 23.85 17.68 -3.98
CA TYR A 269 24.17 18.63 -2.92
C TYR A 269 24.84 18.03 -1.69
N GLY A 270 24.72 16.72 -1.46
CA GLY A 270 25.22 16.02 -0.28
C GLY A 270 26.06 14.78 -0.56
N GLY A 271 26.18 14.36 -1.82
CA GLY A 271 26.94 13.19 -2.23
C GLY A 271 26.30 11.85 -1.84
N ASP A 272 27.06 10.76 -1.98
CA ASP A 272 26.57 9.40 -1.76
C ASP A 272 26.22 9.12 -0.29
N LEU A 273 26.91 9.78 0.65
CA LEU A 273 26.62 9.65 2.08
C LEU A 273 25.22 10.16 2.42
N ALA A 274 24.77 11.25 1.79
CA ALA A 274 23.43 11.79 1.98
C ALA A 274 22.33 10.84 1.46
N ILE A 275 22.59 10.13 0.36
CA ILE A 275 21.68 9.09 -0.15
C ILE A 275 21.59 7.93 0.83
N GLY A 276 22.73 7.48 1.39
CA GLY A 276 22.77 6.45 2.42
C GLY A 276 21.99 6.84 3.67
N ALA A 277 22.15 8.09 4.12
CA ALA A 277 21.40 8.65 5.24
C ALA A 277 19.88 8.67 4.97
N PHE A 278 19.45 9.10 3.78
CA PHE A 278 18.05 9.05 3.39
C PHE A 278 17.50 7.62 3.35
N GLY A 279 18.31 6.67 2.87
CA GLY A 279 17.91 5.26 2.86
C GLY A 279 17.60 4.71 4.26
N ILE A 280 18.42 5.05 5.27
CA ILE A 280 18.19 4.68 6.67
C ILE A 280 16.93 5.36 7.22
N VAL A 281 16.82 6.68 7.04
CA VAL A 281 15.64 7.46 7.51
C VAL A 281 14.37 6.94 6.89
N ASN A 282 14.36 6.69 5.58
CA ASN A 282 13.18 6.18 4.87
C ASN A 282 12.72 4.81 5.41
N ARG A 283 13.65 3.92 5.75
CA ARG A 283 13.31 2.62 6.36
C ARG A 283 12.66 2.77 7.73
N LEU A 284 13.18 3.67 8.58
CA LEU A 284 12.61 3.94 9.89
C LEU A 284 11.21 4.55 9.79
N VAL A 285 11.05 5.53 8.92
CA VAL A 285 9.75 6.17 8.63
C VAL A 285 8.74 5.16 8.10
N PHE A 286 9.17 4.27 7.21
CA PHE A 286 8.30 3.27 6.58
C PHE A 286 7.64 2.33 7.59
N ILE A 287 8.31 1.99 8.70
CA ILE A 287 7.72 1.16 9.76
C ILE A 287 6.49 1.85 10.36
N ILE A 288 6.61 3.13 10.67
CA ILE A 288 5.48 3.92 11.23
C ILE A 288 4.35 4.07 10.20
N VAL A 289 4.71 4.36 8.95
CA VAL A 289 3.75 4.49 7.85
C VAL A 289 2.97 3.19 7.63
N MET A 290 3.62 2.02 7.72
CA MET A 290 2.95 0.72 7.57
C MET A 290 1.86 0.49 8.62
N ILE A 291 2.08 0.90 9.88
CA ILE A 291 1.07 0.80 10.92
C ILE A 291 -0.14 1.69 10.58
N VAL A 292 0.10 2.92 10.15
CA VAL A 292 -0.98 3.84 9.73
C VAL A 292 -1.73 3.31 8.50
N MET A 293 -1.03 2.70 7.57
CA MET A 293 -1.64 2.05 6.40
C MET A 293 -2.54 0.87 6.81
N GLY A 294 -2.11 0.08 7.80
CA GLY A 294 -2.94 -0.99 8.37
C GLY A 294 -4.21 -0.43 9.04
N LEU A 295 -4.10 0.67 9.79
CA LEU A 295 -5.25 1.38 10.36
C LEU A 295 -6.22 1.85 9.26
N ASN A 296 -5.71 2.41 8.18
CA ASN A 296 -6.50 2.85 7.03
C ASN A 296 -7.21 1.67 6.34
N GLN A 297 -6.54 0.54 6.18
CA GLN A 297 -7.17 -0.67 5.63
C GLN A 297 -8.27 -1.22 6.55
N GLY A 298 -8.13 -1.07 7.86
CA GLY A 298 -9.18 -1.42 8.82
C GLY A 298 -10.36 -0.45 8.80
N MET A 299 -10.11 0.85 8.63
CA MET A 299 -11.12 1.89 8.53
C MET A 299 -11.99 1.73 7.28
N GLN A 300 -11.40 1.35 6.16
CA GLN A 300 -12.03 1.35 4.83
C GLN A 300 -13.38 0.60 4.79
N PRO A 301 -13.50 -0.67 5.18
CA PRO A 301 -14.77 -1.38 5.12
C PRO A 301 -15.82 -0.80 6.07
N ILE A 302 -15.41 -0.31 7.25
CA ILE A 302 -16.31 0.26 8.25
C ILE A 302 -16.87 1.60 7.75
N ALA A 303 -16.01 2.49 7.27
CA ALA A 303 -16.42 3.80 6.75
C ALA A 303 -17.29 3.64 5.49
N GLY A 304 -16.89 2.79 4.54
CA GLY A 304 -17.62 2.54 3.30
C GLY A 304 -19.01 1.96 3.55
N TYR A 305 -19.11 0.94 4.39
CA TYR A 305 -20.39 0.34 4.75
C TYR A 305 -21.36 1.36 5.41
N ASN A 306 -20.89 2.05 6.45
CA ASN A 306 -21.75 3.01 7.16
C ASN A 306 -22.11 4.22 6.29
N PHE A 307 -21.24 4.62 5.36
CA PHE A 307 -21.55 5.65 4.38
C PHE A 307 -22.64 5.18 3.42
N GLY A 308 -22.54 3.96 2.89
CA GLY A 308 -23.57 3.34 2.07
C GLY A 308 -24.92 3.21 2.79
N ALA A 309 -24.89 2.85 4.07
CA ALA A 309 -26.06 2.77 4.94
C ALA A 309 -26.59 4.14 5.39
N LYS A 310 -25.97 5.25 4.99
CA LYS A 310 -26.27 6.63 5.39
C LYS A 310 -26.20 6.87 6.91
N GLN A 311 -25.38 6.10 7.62
CA GLN A 311 -25.15 6.23 9.07
C GLN A 311 -23.99 7.21 9.32
N TYR A 312 -24.18 8.49 9.02
CA TYR A 312 -23.13 9.51 9.02
C TYR A 312 -22.45 9.73 10.40
N GLU A 313 -23.17 9.52 11.49
CA GLU A 313 -22.58 9.58 12.84
C GLU A 313 -21.53 8.48 13.03
N ARG A 314 -21.83 7.26 12.58
CA ARG A 314 -20.88 6.14 12.65
C ARG A 314 -19.68 6.38 11.73
N VAL A 315 -19.92 6.93 10.53
CA VAL A 315 -18.84 7.34 9.60
C VAL A 315 -17.89 8.34 10.27
N THR A 316 -18.46 9.39 10.88
CA THR A 316 -17.69 10.42 11.59
C THR A 316 -16.93 9.85 12.80
N LYS A 317 -17.56 8.96 13.56
CA LYS A 317 -16.93 8.30 14.71
C LYS A 317 -15.77 7.39 14.27
N THR A 318 -15.95 6.62 13.18
CA THR A 318 -14.90 5.78 12.59
C THR A 318 -13.68 6.62 12.20
N LEU A 319 -13.92 7.72 11.47
CA LEU A 319 -12.84 8.62 11.07
C LEU A 319 -12.12 9.23 12.27
N LYS A 320 -12.85 9.76 13.24
CA LYS A 320 -12.25 10.37 14.45
C LYS A 320 -11.38 9.38 15.22
N LEU A 321 -11.87 8.17 15.46
CA LEU A 321 -11.09 7.14 16.17
C LEU A 321 -9.84 6.73 15.37
N THR A 322 -9.96 6.58 14.04
CA THR A 322 -8.80 6.25 13.20
C THR A 322 -7.77 7.37 13.23
N ILE A 323 -8.20 8.65 13.19
CA ILE A 323 -7.29 9.80 13.33
C ILE A 323 -6.57 9.76 14.68
N ILE A 324 -7.31 9.51 15.78
CA ILE A 324 -6.71 9.46 17.13
C ILE A 324 -5.64 8.38 17.21
N TYR A 325 -5.93 7.16 16.74
CA TYR A 325 -4.96 6.07 16.75
C TYR A 325 -3.77 6.34 15.83
N ALA A 326 -4.02 6.84 14.62
CA ALA A 326 -2.94 7.17 13.69
C ALA A 326 -2.05 8.30 14.23
N THR A 327 -2.65 9.34 14.82
CA THR A 327 -1.91 10.44 15.48
C THR A 327 -1.11 9.91 16.67
N GLY A 328 -1.64 8.98 17.45
CA GLY A 328 -0.91 8.31 18.52
C GLY A 328 0.33 7.57 18.01
N VAL A 329 0.18 6.78 16.92
CA VAL A 329 1.28 6.05 16.30
C VAL A 329 2.34 7.00 15.72
N THR A 330 1.92 8.03 14.99
CA THR A 330 2.85 8.98 14.38
C THR A 330 3.52 9.89 15.42
N THR A 331 2.83 10.24 16.51
CA THR A 331 3.43 10.96 17.65
C THR A 331 4.46 10.09 18.37
N PHE A 332 4.19 8.80 18.53
CA PHE A 332 5.18 7.86 19.06
C PHE A 332 6.43 7.79 18.17
N GLY A 333 6.25 7.73 16.85
CA GLY A 333 7.35 7.83 15.88
C GLY A 333 8.11 9.15 15.98
N PHE A 334 7.40 10.26 16.18
CA PHE A 334 8.01 11.57 16.44
C PHE A 334 8.88 11.56 17.70
N ILE A 335 8.38 11.06 18.80
CA ILE A 335 9.13 10.98 20.07
C ILE A 335 10.41 10.16 19.91
N ILE A 336 10.30 8.98 19.29
CA ILE A 336 11.47 8.12 19.01
C ILE A 336 12.46 8.83 18.10
N GLY A 337 12.00 9.41 16.99
CA GLY A 337 12.85 10.08 16.01
C GLY A 337 13.51 11.36 16.55
N MET A 338 12.88 12.07 17.48
CA MET A 338 13.46 13.28 18.10
C MET A 338 14.43 12.97 19.24
N LEU A 339 14.07 12.05 20.13
CA LEU A 339 14.82 11.78 21.36
C LEU A 339 15.87 10.67 21.19
N PHE A 340 15.60 9.67 20.36
CA PHE A 340 16.43 8.47 20.22
C PHE A 340 16.98 8.29 18.81
N SER A 341 17.09 9.38 18.02
CA SER A 341 17.53 9.32 16.62
C SER A 341 18.88 8.63 16.43
N ASP A 342 19.88 8.99 17.24
CA ASP A 342 21.21 8.40 17.15
C ASP A 342 21.20 6.89 17.47
N THR A 343 20.41 6.48 18.44
CA THR A 343 20.26 5.08 18.87
C THR A 343 19.60 4.24 17.77
N VAL A 344 18.48 4.69 17.23
CA VAL A 344 17.73 3.92 16.21
C VAL A 344 18.47 3.88 14.88
N VAL A 345 19.18 4.94 14.51
CA VAL A 345 20.04 4.96 13.33
C VAL A 345 21.24 4.04 13.54
N GLY A 346 21.83 4.02 14.74
CA GLY A 346 22.97 3.17 15.10
C GLY A 346 22.69 1.66 14.99
N ILE A 347 21.42 1.24 14.91
CA ILE A 347 21.06 -0.15 14.61
C ILE A 347 21.45 -0.54 13.16
N PHE A 348 21.46 0.43 12.25
CA PHE A 348 21.70 0.20 10.82
C PHE A 348 23.16 0.37 10.40
N THR A 349 23.94 1.15 11.13
CA THR A 349 25.34 1.44 10.80
C THR A 349 26.15 1.77 12.03
N SER A 350 27.45 1.48 11.98
CA SER A 350 28.45 1.89 12.99
C SER A 350 29.30 3.08 12.54
N ASP A 351 29.09 3.59 11.33
CA ASP A 351 29.80 4.75 10.81
C ASP A 351 29.29 6.03 11.50
N ALA A 352 30.17 6.74 12.21
CA ALA A 352 29.81 7.90 13.01
C ALA A 352 29.27 9.07 12.17
N GLU A 353 29.85 9.31 10.98
CA GLU A 353 29.42 10.40 10.09
C GLU A 353 28.04 10.11 9.50
N LEU A 354 27.81 8.86 9.09
CA LEU A 354 26.50 8.43 8.57
C LEU A 354 25.43 8.44 9.67
N ILE A 355 25.77 8.07 10.92
CA ILE A 355 24.85 8.18 12.07
C ILE A 355 24.46 9.64 12.30
N GLU A 356 25.42 10.56 12.35
CA GLU A 356 25.15 11.98 12.59
C GLU A 356 24.25 12.57 11.50
N LEU A 357 24.56 12.31 10.23
CA LEU A 357 23.79 12.82 9.09
C LEU A 357 22.37 12.23 9.06
N SER A 358 22.25 10.93 9.29
CA SER A 358 20.95 10.24 9.32
C SER A 358 20.08 10.70 10.50
N ALA A 359 20.67 10.89 11.68
CA ALA A 359 19.97 11.37 12.86
C ALA A 359 19.45 12.79 12.67
N LYS A 360 20.25 13.68 12.08
CA LYS A 360 19.82 15.04 11.71
C LYS A 360 18.66 14.98 10.70
N GLY A 361 18.79 14.17 9.65
CA GLY A 361 17.75 13.97 8.65
C GLY A 361 16.47 13.41 9.26
N LEU A 362 16.55 12.41 10.14
CA LEU A 362 15.41 11.83 10.82
C LEU A 362 14.65 12.88 11.65
N ARG A 363 15.37 13.68 12.45
CA ARG A 363 14.74 14.75 13.27
C ARG A 363 13.99 15.77 12.41
N ILE A 364 14.52 16.10 11.24
CA ILE A 364 13.85 17.02 10.30
C ILE A 364 12.58 16.36 9.73
N VAL A 365 12.69 15.14 9.24
CA VAL A 365 11.56 14.42 8.60
C VAL A 365 10.41 14.17 9.57
N VAL A 366 10.70 13.81 10.82
CA VAL A 366 9.65 13.52 11.82
C VAL A 366 9.05 14.76 12.47
N MET A 367 9.55 15.96 12.19
CA MET A 367 9.15 17.21 12.85
C MET A 367 7.62 17.41 12.90
N PHE A 368 6.92 17.10 11.82
CA PHE A 368 5.46 17.21 11.73
C PHE A 368 4.73 15.86 11.74
N PHE A 369 5.39 14.79 12.15
CA PHE A 369 4.76 13.45 12.24
C PHE A 369 3.46 13.42 13.04
N PRO A 370 3.29 14.15 14.16
CA PRO A 370 2.01 14.18 14.86
C PRO A 370 0.80 14.54 13.97
N ILE A 371 1.01 15.33 12.93
CA ILE A 371 -0.07 15.72 12.00
C ILE A 371 -0.14 14.88 10.73
N ILE A 372 0.92 14.12 10.41
CA ILE A 372 0.92 13.22 9.22
C ILE A 372 -0.16 12.14 9.37
N GLY A 373 -0.32 11.55 10.55
CA GLY A 373 -1.36 10.56 10.80
C GLY A 373 -2.75 11.07 10.42
N PHE A 374 -3.06 12.30 10.79
CA PHE A 374 -4.30 12.97 10.39
C PHE A 374 -4.43 13.11 8.87
N GLN A 375 -3.38 13.57 8.19
CA GLN A 375 -3.39 13.78 6.74
C GLN A 375 -3.59 12.47 5.97
N MET A 376 -2.85 11.42 6.34
CA MET A 376 -2.94 10.09 5.70
C MET A 376 -4.32 9.48 5.87
N VAL A 377 -4.88 9.53 7.08
CA VAL A 377 -6.21 9.01 7.39
C VAL A 377 -7.28 9.78 6.62
N THR A 378 -7.18 11.11 6.55
CA THR A 378 -8.15 11.94 5.83
C THR A 378 -8.17 11.65 4.34
N ALA A 379 -7.01 11.49 3.70
CA ALA A 379 -6.93 11.12 2.28
C ALA A 379 -7.56 9.74 2.01
N ASN A 380 -7.22 8.74 2.83
CA ASN A 380 -7.82 7.40 2.74
C ASN A 380 -9.31 7.37 3.08
N PHE A 381 -9.77 8.24 3.96
CA PHE A 381 -11.19 8.34 4.30
C PHE A 381 -12.06 8.70 3.07
N PHE A 382 -11.67 9.71 2.30
CA PHE A 382 -12.40 10.07 1.09
C PHE A 382 -12.42 8.92 0.07
N GLN A 383 -11.34 8.17 -0.04
CA GLN A 383 -11.29 6.95 -0.83
C GLN A 383 -12.26 5.90 -0.29
N SER A 384 -12.28 5.67 1.02
CA SER A 384 -13.10 4.65 1.69
C SER A 384 -14.60 4.86 1.54
N ILE A 385 -15.04 6.10 1.36
CA ILE A 385 -16.45 6.44 1.11
C ILE A 385 -16.77 6.64 -0.39
N GLY A 386 -15.82 6.27 -1.27
CA GLY A 386 -16.03 6.31 -2.73
C GLY A 386 -15.93 7.70 -3.37
N MET A 387 -15.42 8.71 -2.66
CA MET A 387 -15.22 10.06 -3.20
C MET A 387 -13.89 10.18 -3.96
N ALA A 388 -13.80 9.52 -5.12
CA ALA A 388 -12.57 9.37 -5.91
C ALA A 388 -11.85 10.70 -6.18
N SER A 389 -12.53 11.73 -6.67
CA SER A 389 -11.91 13.02 -7.01
C SER A 389 -11.25 13.71 -5.81
N LYS A 390 -11.88 13.65 -4.63
CA LYS A 390 -11.31 14.22 -3.40
C LYS A 390 -10.13 13.41 -2.90
N ALA A 391 -10.22 12.08 -2.98
CA ALA A 391 -9.15 11.18 -2.61
C ALA A 391 -7.92 11.39 -3.50
N ILE A 392 -8.11 11.46 -4.83
CA ILE A 392 -7.04 11.75 -5.79
C ILE A 392 -6.40 13.10 -5.49
N PHE A 393 -7.20 14.14 -5.31
CA PHE A 393 -6.70 15.48 -5.02
C PHE A 393 -5.82 15.49 -3.76
N LEU A 394 -6.30 14.95 -2.64
CA LEU A 394 -5.54 14.91 -1.39
C LEU A 394 -4.28 14.03 -1.46
N SER A 395 -4.37 12.89 -2.15
CA SER A 395 -3.23 11.99 -2.33
C SER A 395 -2.11 12.63 -3.14
N LEU A 396 -2.46 13.37 -4.20
CA LEU A 396 -1.49 14.05 -5.06
C LEU A 396 -1.02 15.40 -4.49
N THR A 397 -1.84 16.07 -3.68
CA THR A 397 -1.49 17.38 -3.12
C THR A 397 -0.17 17.33 -2.36
N ARG A 398 0.01 16.35 -1.48
CA ARG A 398 1.23 16.21 -0.69
C ARG A 398 2.45 16.04 -1.59
N GLN A 399 2.39 15.15 -2.57
CA GLN A 399 3.55 14.75 -3.36
C GLN A 399 3.79 15.63 -4.57
N MET A 400 2.77 15.90 -5.37
CA MET A 400 2.92 16.61 -6.64
C MET A 400 2.70 18.11 -6.52
N VAL A 401 1.73 18.55 -5.70
CA VAL A 401 1.41 19.97 -5.59
C VAL A 401 2.34 20.71 -4.64
N VAL A 402 2.79 20.06 -3.57
CA VAL A 402 3.63 20.71 -2.54
C VAL A 402 5.06 20.18 -2.55
N LEU A 403 5.26 18.86 -2.39
CA LEU A 403 6.61 18.30 -2.23
C LEU A 403 7.47 18.48 -3.50
N LEU A 404 6.92 18.22 -4.66
CA LEU A 404 7.65 18.40 -5.93
C LEU A 404 8.17 19.82 -6.12
N PRO A 405 7.37 20.90 -6.01
CA PRO A 405 7.90 22.27 -6.07
C PRO A 405 8.95 22.57 -5.00
N CYS A 406 8.73 22.09 -3.75
CA CYS A 406 9.72 22.28 -2.68
C CYS A 406 11.06 21.62 -3.02
N LEU A 407 11.04 20.38 -3.55
CA LEU A 407 12.26 19.66 -3.97
C LEU A 407 13.00 20.33 -5.13
N LEU A 408 12.30 21.09 -5.98
CA LEU A 408 12.91 21.82 -7.09
C LEU A 408 13.46 23.19 -6.66
N ILE A 409 12.86 23.80 -5.65
CA ILE A 409 13.15 25.18 -5.24
C ILE A 409 14.12 25.23 -4.05
N LEU A 410 13.78 24.57 -2.93
CA LEU A 410 14.53 24.68 -1.67
C LEU A 410 15.99 24.22 -1.76
N PRO A 411 16.35 23.16 -2.49
CA PRO A 411 17.75 22.77 -2.61
C PRO A 411 18.63 23.83 -3.32
N ARG A 412 18.05 24.70 -4.13
CA ARG A 412 18.79 25.80 -4.77
C ARG A 412 19.27 26.85 -3.77
N PHE A 413 18.56 27.02 -2.64
CA PHE A 413 18.87 28.00 -1.60
C PHE A 413 19.58 27.36 -0.40
N PHE A 414 19.25 26.13 -0.05
CA PHE A 414 19.68 25.45 1.17
C PHE A 414 20.54 24.19 0.91
N GLY A 415 20.83 23.86 -0.34
CA GLY A 415 21.60 22.65 -0.69
C GLY A 415 20.90 21.36 -0.23
N ALA A 416 21.66 20.41 0.30
CA ALA A 416 21.13 19.13 0.80
C ALA A 416 20.05 19.33 1.91
N ALA A 417 20.23 20.32 2.78
CA ALA A 417 19.24 20.65 3.81
C ALA A 417 17.88 21.02 3.21
N GLY A 418 17.86 21.66 2.03
CA GLY A 418 16.63 21.98 1.31
C GLY A 418 15.83 20.75 0.90
N VAL A 419 16.49 19.64 0.55
CA VAL A 419 15.83 18.35 0.27
C VAL A 419 15.15 17.83 1.54
N TRP A 420 15.83 17.84 2.67
CA TRP A 420 15.27 17.40 3.93
C TRP A 420 14.09 18.25 4.40
N TYR A 421 14.20 19.59 4.31
CA TYR A 421 13.12 20.51 4.70
C TYR A 421 11.88 20.42 3.81
N SER A 422 12.03 19.96 2.57
CA SER A 422 10.89 19.82 1.64
C SER A 422 9.84 18.86 2.19
N MET A 423 10.23 17.80 2.91
CA MET A 423 9.33 16.80 3.45
C MET A 423 8.39 17.35 4.54
N PRO A 424 8.89 17.92 5.67
CA PRO A 424 8.01 18.46 6.71
C PRO A 424 7.16 19.65 6.23
N ILE A 425 7.67 20.47 5.32
CA ILE A 425 6.89 21.57 4.73
C ILE A 425 5.70 21.04 3.95
N SER A 426 5.93 19.98 3.13
CA SER A 426 4.84 19.36 2.38
C SER A 426 3.82 18.71 3.31
N ASP A 427 4.26 18.08 4.39
CA ASP A 427 3.38 17.45 5.37
C ASP A 427 2.48 18.46 6.07
N LEU A 428 3.04 19.60 6.47
CA LEU A 428 2.29 20.68 7.08
C LEU A 428 1.23 21.25 6.14
N LEU A 429 1.62 21.65 4.93
CA LEU A 429 0.71 22.26 3.95
C LEU A 429 -0.37 21.29 3.49
N ALA A 430 -0.02 20.03 3.23
CA ALA A 430 -0.99 19.01 2.87
C ALA A 430 -1.99 18.73 4.01
N SER A 431 -1.53 18.77 5.27
CA SER A 431 -2.39 18.60 6.44
C SER A 431 -3.39 19.75 6.60
N LEU A 432 -2.97 20.99 6.34
CA LEU A 432 -3.87 22.15 6.35
C LEU A 432 -4.96 22.03 5.27
N ILE A 433 -4.59 21.63 4.07
CA ILE A 433 -5.53 21.40 2.96
C ILE A 433 -6.51 20.25 3.31
N ALA A 434 -6.00 19.15 3.84
CA ALA A 434 -6.83 18.03 4.28
C ALA A 434 -7.82 18.45 5.36
N GLY A 435 -7.38 19.26 6.33
CA GLY A 435 -8.22 19.80 7.40
C GLY A 435 -9.37 20.66 6.89
N THR A 436 -9.09 21.58 5.97
CA THR A 436 -10.14 22.44 5.38
C THR A 436 -11.17 21.63 4.62
N MET A 437 -10.74 20.64 3.82
CA MET A 437 -11.64 19.74 3.09
C MET A 437 -12.49 18.89 4.03
N LEU A 438 -11.92 18.44 5.14
CA LEU A 438 -12.64 17.61 6.12
C LEU A 438 -13.71 18.42 6.85
N VAL A 439 -13.39 19.64 7.28
CA VAL A 439 -14.37 20.55 7.93
C VAL A 439 -15.56 20.81 6.99
N TRP A 440 -15.29 21.07 5.72
CA TRP A 440 -16.35 21.26 4.73
C TRP A 440 -17.21 20.00 4.53
N GLN A 441 -16.59 18.81 4.51
CA GLN A 441 -17.32 17.55 4.39
C GLN A 441 -18.19 17.27 5.61
N PHE A 442 -17.71 17.55 6.81
CA PHE A 442 -18.52 17.38 8.03
C PHE A 442 -19.73 18.31 8.09
N ARG A 443 -19.60 19.54 7.59
CA ARG A 443 -20.76 20.44 7.44
C ARG A 443 -21.84 19.83 6.53
N LYS A 444 -21.43 19.22 5.40
CA LYS A 444 -22.34 18.51 4.52
C LYS A 444 -23.03 17.32 5.20
N PHE A 445 -22.28 16.52 5.96
CA PHE A 445 -22.87 15.39 6.69
C PHE A 445 -23.90 15.83 7.74
N ARG A 446 -23.65 16.93 8.45
CA ARG A 446 -24.63 17.49 9.40
C ARG A 446 -25.90 17.93 8.71
N VAL A 447 -25.82 18.62 7.60
CA VAL A 447 -27.00 19.04 6.84
C VAL A 447 -27.79 17.83 6.33
N GLN A 448 -27.11 16.80 5.83
CA GLN A 448 -27.75 15.56 5.36
C GLN A 448 -28.38 14.74 6.49
N ALA A 449 -27.83 14.81 7.70
CA ALA A 449 -28.39 14.16 8.88
C ALA A 449 -29.63 14.89 9.44
N GLN A 450 -29.66 16.22 9.33
CA GLN A 450 -30.79 17.05 9.81
C GLN A 450 -31.98 17.12 8.83
N GLY A 451 -31.74 16.85 7.55
CA GLY A 451 -32.80 16.83 6.52
C GLY A 451 -33.59 15.53 6.46
N ARG A 452 -33.47 14.67 7.49
CA ARG A 452 -34.23 13.45 7.73
C ARG A 452 -35.11 13.61 8.97
#